data_84345b7d8df3bf7ee0ee8995e0d03eb0
#
_entry.id   84345b7d8df3bf7ee0ee8995e0d03eb0
#
_cell.length_a   1.000
_cell.length_b   1.000
_cell.length_c   1.000
_cell.angle_alpha   90.00
_cell.angle_beta   90.00
_cell.angle_gamma   90.00
#
_symmetry.space_group_name_H-M   'P 1'
#
loop_
_entity.id
_entity.type
_entity.pdbx_description
1 polymer ?
#
loop_
_entity_poly.entity_id
_entity_poly.type
_entity_poly.pdbx_seq_one_letter_code
_entity_poly.pdbx_strand_id
1 'polypeptide(L)'
;SAIARAIRQRPELNLLPVHLSELRRHQMGDAAALSGSGTWSPEQKQVVEFMRRAGEAHASDIHILIGMDNIAAVVFRIHGDLELQSELTVEEGMSLASTIVMSMCDAAPQAFSESDEQDGRLRNEFVKALGLYAARYSAVPTESGVYVVLRVIRDESDNVPSLDVLGYL
;
A
#
# COMPACT_ATOMS: atom_id res chain seq x y z
N SER A 1 -22.33 4.17 -3.59
CA SER A 1 -21.17 4.67 -2.83
C SER A 1 -20.46 5.78 -3.60
N ALA A 2 -19.79 6.71 -2.93
CA ALA A 2 -19.09 7.84 -3.56
C ALA A 2 -17.94 7.34 -4.46
N ILE A 3 -17.21 6.30 -4.04
CA ILE A 3 -16.15 5.65 -4.82
C ILE A 3 -16.75 4.98 -6.05
N ALA A 4 -17.84 4.23 -5.91
CA ALA A 4 -18.54 3.61 -7.03
C ALA A 4 -19.12 4.66 -8.01
N ARG A 5 -19.48 5.86 -7.51
CA ARG A 5 -19.96 6.96 -8.35
C ARG A 5 -18.80 7.63 -9.11
N ALA A 6 -17.64 7.83 -8.45
CA ALA A 6 -16.44 8.38 -9.10
C ALA A 6 -15.89 7.43 -10.19
N ILE A 7 -15.94 6.11 -9.96
CA ILE A 7 -15.56 5.09 -10.93
C ILE A 7 -16.54 5.04 -12.11
N ARG A 8 -17.85 5.19 -11.88
CA ARG A 8 -18.88 5.22 -12.94
C ARG A 8 -18.83 6.46 -13.85
N GLN A 9 -18.17 7.53 -13.43
CA GLN A 9 -18.03 8.75 -14.22
C GLN A 9 -16.86 8.73 -15.21
N ARG A 10 -16.04 7.63 -15.23
CA ARG A 10 -14.96 7.42 -16.21
C ARG A 10 -15.26 6.18 -17.05
N PRO A 11 -15.83 6.34 -18.27
CA PRO A 11 -16.23 5.22 -19.14
C PRO A 11 -15.05 4.39 -19.68
N GLU A 12 -13.82 4.86 -19.52
CA GLU A 12 -12.59 4.17 -19.90
C GLU A 12 -12.07 3.17 -18.84
N LEU A 13 -12.66 3.12 -17.65
CA LEU A 13 -12.30 2.12 -16.63
C LEU A 13 -13.02 0.80 -16.95
N ASN A 14 -12.30 -0.07 -17.64
CA ASN A 14 -12.77 -1.42 -17.95
C ASN A 14 -12.66 -2.30 -16.68
N LEU A 15 -13.65 -2.20 -15.81
CA LEU A 15 -13.77 -3.05 -14.63
C LEU A 15 -14.16 -4.47 -15.08
N LEU A 16 -13.17 -5.32 -15.28
CA LEU A 16 -13.42 -6.76 -15.42
C LEU A 16 -13.82 -7.30 -14.03
N PRO A 17 -14.99 -7.94 -13.90
CA PRO A 17 -15.35 -8.62 -12.66
C PRO A 17 -14.39 -9.78 -12.43
N VAL A 18 -13.37 -9.59 -11.61
CA VAL A 18 -12.48 -10.67 -11.19
C VAL A 18 -13.16 -11.40 -10.03
N HIS A 19 -13.38 -12.69 -10.19
CA HIS A 19 -13.99 -13.52 -9.15
C HIS A 19 -13.04 -13.60 -7.94
N LEU A 20 -13.57 -13.43 -6.71
CA LEU A 20 -12.79 -13.47 -5.45
C LEU A 20 -11.87 -14.70 -5.35
N SER A 21 -12.26 -15.81 -5.98
CA SER A 21 -11.47 -17.06 -6.04
C SER A 21 -10.24 -16.96 -6.94
N GLU A 22 -10.23 -16.07 -7.95
CA GLU A 22 -9.05 -15.83 -8.80
C GLU A 22 -8.06 -14.91 -8.13
N LEU A 23 -8.55 -13.87 -7.43
CA LEU A 23 -7.71 -13.03 -6.55
C LEU A 23 -6.99 -13.88 -5.50
N ARG A 24 -7.68 -14.81 -4.84
CA ARG A 24 -7.06 -15.72 -3.87
C ARG A 24 -6.02 -16.67 -4.49
N ARG A 25 -6.22 -17.12 -5.73
CA ARG A 25 -5.25 -18.00 -6.42
C ARG A 25 -3.96 -17.27 -6.82
N HIS A 26 -4.04 -16.01 -7.25
CA HIS A 26 -2.86 -15.19 -7.50
C HIS A 26 -2.12 -14.84 -6.19
N GLN A 27 -2.83 -14.64 -5.09
CA GLN A 27 -2.22 -14.38 -3.77
C GLN A 27 -1.46 -15.60 -3.20
N MET A 28 -1.78 -16.82 -3.61
CA MET A 28 -1.12 -18.05 -3.11
C MET A 28 0.06 -18.52 -3.97
N GLY A 29 0.22 -18.00 -5.20
CA GLY A 29 1.22 -18.50 -6.16
C GLY A 29 2.66 -18.05 -5.89
N ASP A 30 2.86 -16.88 -5.30
CA ASP A 30 4.18 -16.25 -5.16
C ASP A 30 4.72 -16.18 -3.70
N ALA A 31 4.03 -16.78 -2.75
CA ALA A 31 4.47 -16.83 -1.36
C ALA A 31 5.83 -17.56 -1.16
N ALA A 32 6.32 -18.25 -2.16
CA ALA A 32 7.61 -18.96 -2.12
C ALA A 32 8.85 -18.05 -2.26
N ALA A 33 8.69 -16.84 -2.80
CA ALA A 33 9.82 -15.90 -2.99
C ALA A 33 10.21 -15.14 -1.72
N LEU A 34 9.37 -15.17 -0.67
CA LEU A 34 9.60 -14.52 0.62
C LEU A 34 10.26 -15.46 1.64
N SER A 35 11.24 -16.24 1.23
CA SER A 35 11.89 -17.27 2.07
C SER A 35 12.73 -16.76 3.25
N GLY A 36 12.65 -15.44 3.57
CA GLY A 36 13.15 -14.86 4.83
C GLY A 36 12.05 -14.57 5.87
N SER A 37 10.78 -14.84 5.57
CA SER A 37 9.60 -14.38 6.32
C SER A 37 9.02 -15.37 7.33
N GLY A 38 9.80 -16.33 7.80
CA GLY A 38 9.31 -17.40 8.70
C GLY A 38 8.63 -16.94 9.99
N THR A 39 8.81 -15.65 10.38
CA THR A 39 8.33 -15.07 11.63
C THR A 39 7.29 -13.97 11.45
N TRP A 40 6.96 -13.55 10.22
CA TRP A 40 6.02 -12.44 10.00
C TRP A 40 4.56 -12.87 10.20
N SER A 41 3.78 -11.97 10.83
CA SER A 41 2.34 -12.17 10.99
C SER A 41 1.62 -12.19 9.62
N PRO A 42 0.37 -12.72 9.55
CA PRO A 42 -0.43 -12.65 8.33
C PRO A 42 -0.60 -11.22 7.81
N GLU A 43 -0.81 -10.24 8.70
CA GLU A 43 -0.99 -8.83 8.36
C GLU A 43 0.31 -8.22 7.81
N GLN A 44 1.46 -8.53 8.44
CA GLN A 44 2.76 -8.09 7.93
C GLN A 44 3.00 -8.62 6.51
N LYS A 45 2.70 -9.91 6.27
CA LYS A 45 2.82 -10.51 4.94
C LYS A 45 1.90 -9.84 3.93
N GLN A 46 0.68 -9.49 4.33
CA GLN A 46 -0.28 -8.79 3.47
C GLN A 46 0.20 -7.38 3.12
N VAL A 47 0.75 -6.62 4.07
CA VAL A 47 1.33 -5.29 3.80
C VAL A 47 2.53 -5.40 2.86
N VAL A 48 3.43 -6.36 3.08
CA VAL A 48 4.58 -6.62 2.21
C VAL A 48 4.13 -7.00 0.80
N GLU A 49 3.07 -7.79 0.66
CA GLU A 49 2.50 -8.15 -0.63
C GLU A 49 1.90 -6.93 -1.36
N PHE A 50 1.21 -6.03 -0.65
CA PHE A 50 0.76 -4.78 -1.25
C PHE A 50 1.95 -3.91 -1.72
N MET A 51 3.02 -3.82 -0.93
CA MET A 51 4.22 -3.08 -1.33
C MET A 51 4.91 -3.72 -2.54
N ARG A 52 4.99 -5.05 -2.61
CA ARG A 52 5.54 -5.78 -3.76
C ARG A 52 4.76 -5.45 -5.04
N ARG A 53 3.44 -5.60 -4.99
CA ARG A 53 2.54 -5.27 -6.11
C ARG A 53 2.61 -3.81 -6.51
N ALA A 54 2.68 -2.90 -5.54
CA ALA A 54 2.85 -1.48 -5.79
C ALA A 54 4.19 -1.18 -6.49
N GLY A 55 5.28 -1.84 -6.06
CA GLY A 55 6.58 -1.75 -6.71
C GLY A 55 6.54 -2.21 -8.17
N GLU A 56 5.93 -3.36 -8.45
CA GLU A 56 5.76 -3.91 -9.81
C GLU A 56 4.89 -3.03 -10.70
N ALA A 57 3.81 -2.46 -10.15
CA ALA A 57 2.93 -1.53 -10.85
C ALA A 57 3.51 -0.11 -10.99
N HIS A 58 4.74 0.13 -10.53
CA HIS A 58 5.33 1.47 -10.48
C HIS A 58 4.49 2.50 -9.71
N ALA A 59 3.74 2.07 -8.71
CA ALA A 59 2.98 2.96 -7.86
C ALA A 59 3.91 3.81 -6.97
N SER A 60 3.55 5.06 -6.73
CA SER A 60 4.23 5.95 -5.79
C SER A 60 3.71 5.81 -4.37
N ASP A 61 2.42 5.54 -4.23
CA ASP A 61 1.75 5.49 -2.94
C ASP A 61 0.72 4.35 -2.92
N ILE A 62 0.56 3.75 -1.73
CA ILE A 62 -0.53 2.84 -1.39
C ILE A 62 -1.43 3.60 -0.42
N HIS A 63 -2.69 3.75 -0.76
CA HIS A 63 -3.70 4.39 0.07
C HIS A 63 -4.63 3.33 0.66
N ILE A 64 -4.92 3.40 1.96
CA ILE A 64 -5.92 2.55 2.61
C ILE A 64 -6.94 3.49 3.24
N LEU A 65 -8.15 3.53 2.67
CA LEU A 65 -9.25 4.35 3.14
C LEU A 65 -10.17 3.47 3.99
N ILE A 66 -10.12 3.65 5.31
CA ILE A 66 -10.81 2.77 6.27
C ILE A 66 -12.05 3.49 6.80
N GLY A 67 -13.19 2.81 6.76
CA GLY A 67 -14.47 3.27 7.31
C GLY A 67 -15.39 3.95 6.30
N MET A 68 -14.86 4.46 5.20
CA MET A 68 -15.69 5.01 4.14
C MET A 68 -16.53 3.89 3.50
N ASP A 69 -17.84 4.10 3.37
CA ASP A 69 -18.80 3.10 2.87
C ASP A 69 -18.79 1.77 3.66
N ASN A 70 -18.32 1.79 4.91
CA ASN A 70 -18.20 0.64 5.80
C ASN A 70 -17.26 -0.47 5.26
N ILE A 71 -16.25 -0.08 4.52
CA ILE A 71 -15.16 -0.95 4.01
C ILE A 71 -13.80 -0.29 4.25
N ALA A 72 -12.74 -1.04 3.97
CA ALA A 72 -11.39 -0.51 3.81
C ALA A 72 -10.95 -0.73 2.36
N ALA A 73 -10.83 0.36 1.59
CA ALA A 73 -10.40 0.32 0.21
C ALA A 73 -8.88 0.49 0.11
N VAL A 74 -8.19 -0.46 -0.53
CA VAL A 74 -6.77 -0.36 -0.87
C VAL A 74 -6.64 0.14 -2.29
N VAL A 75 -5.98 1.29 -2.46
CA VAL A 75 -5.86 2.01 -3.73
C VAL A 75 -4.39 2.32 -4.00
N PHE A 76 -3.91 2.06 -5.21
CA PHE A 76 -2.56 2.45 -5.62
C PHE A 76 -2.61 3.75 -6.42
N ARG A 77 -1.58 4.60 -6.23
CA ARG A 77 -1.33 5.75 -7.10
C ARG A 77 -0.31 5.36 -8.15
N ILE A 78 -0.78 5.18 -9.40
CA ILE A 78 0.04 4.75 -10.55
C ILE A 78 0.02 5.89 -11.58
N HIS A 79 1.19 6.46 -11.89
CA HIS A 79 1.32 7.59 -12.81
C HIS A 79 0.40 8.80 -12.50
N GLY A 80 0.05 8.98 -11.22
CA GLY A 80 -0.84 10.04 -10.74
C GLY A 80 -2.31 9.62 -10.60
N ASP A 81 -2.73 8.55 -11.27
CA ASP A 81 -4.09 8.01 -11.19
C ASP A 81 -4.26 7.07 -9.99
N LEU A 82 -5.47 7.04 -9.44
CA LEU A 82 -5.82 6.17 -8.31
C LEU A 82 -6.56 4.93 -8.83
N GLU A 83 -5.98 3.75 -8.58
CA GLU A 83 -6.50 2.47 -9.00
C GLU A 83 -6.87 1.59 -7.80
N LEU A 84 -8.14 1.15 -7.72
CA LEU A 84 -8.59 0.25 -6.67
C LEU A 84 -7.93 -1.12 -6.85
N GLN A 85 -7.30 -1.61 -5.79
CA GLN A 85 -6.60 -2.90 -5.77
C GLN A 85 -7.32 -3.96 -4.97
N SER A 86 -7.97 -3.59 -3.89
CA SER A 86 -8.66 -4.52 -2.99
C SER A 86 -9.70 -3.79 -2.13
N GLU A 87 -10.74 -4.50 -1.76
CA GLU A 87 -11.69 -4.11 -0.73
C GLU A 87 -11.58 -5.10 0.43
N LEU A 88 -11.44 -4.58 1.63
CA LEU A 88 -11.33 -5.31 2.89
C LEU A 88 -12.46 -4.88 3.81
N THR A 89 -12.70 -5.64 4.88
CA THR A 89 -13.54 -5.16 5.96
C THR A 89 -12.85 -4.03 6.72
N VAL A 90 -13.62 -3.20 7.43
CA VAL A 90 -13.07 -2.14 8.29
C VAL A 90 -12.11 -2.74 9.33
N GLU A 91 -12.46 -3.88 9.91
CA GLU A 91 -11.64 -4.57 10.91
C GLU A 91 -10.30 -5.03 10.33
N GLU A 92 -10.28 -5.61 9.14
CA GLU A 92 -9.04 -5.97 8.44
C GLU A 92 -8.18 -4.74 8.13
N GLY A 93 -8.79 -3.66 7.66
CA GLY A 93 -8.10 -2.40 7.39
C GLY A 93 -7.46 -1.80 8.65
N MET A 94 -8.18 -1.78 9.77
CA MET A 94 -7.67 -1.31 11.06
C MET A 94 -6.56 -2.20 11.60
N SER A 95 -6.67 -3.52 11.43
CA SER A 95 -5.63 -4.48 11.79
C SER A 95 -4.34 -4.24 11.00
N LEU A 96 -4.43 -3.97 9.69
CA LEU A 96 -3.28 -3.61 8.86
C LEU A 96 -2.65 -2.30 9.32
N ALA A 97 -3.44 -1.24 9.54
CA ALA A 97 -2.94 0.06 9.99
C ALA A 97 -2.20 -0.06 11.33
N SER A 98 -2.81 -0.74 12.31
CA SER A 98 -2.20 -1.01 13.61
C SER A 98 -0.91 -1.82 13.48
N THR A 99 -0.90 -2.86 12.66
CA THR A 99 0.27 -3.72 12.42
C THR A 99 1.43 -2.92 11.83
N ILE A 100 1.16 -2.03 10.86
CA ILE A 100 2.18 -1.17 10.25
C ILE A 100 2.83 -0.31 11.32
N VAL A 101 2.05 0.41 12.12
CA VAL A 101 2.56 1.31 13.17
C VAL A 101 3.32 0.54 14.23
N MET A 102 2.69 -0.49 14.80
CA MET A 102 3.19 -1.14 16.00
C MET A 102 4.36 -2.09 15.76
N SER A 103 4.41 -2.70 14.58
CA SER A 103 5.36 -3.79 14.33
C SER A 103 6.25 -3.62 13.11
N MET A 104 5.93 -2.69 12.20
CA MET A 104 6.69 -2.52 10.97
C MET A 104 7.46 -1.21 10.89
N CYS A 105 7.16 -0.20 11.71
CA CYS A 105 7.88 1.07 11.76
C CYS A 105 9.06 1.06 12.73
N ASP A 106 10.15 1.79 12.39
CA ASP A 106 11.35 1.93 13.22
C ASP A 106 11.13 2.83 14.44
N ALA A 107 10.44 3.94 14.23
CA ALA A 107 10.12 4.94 15.25
C ALA A 107 8.62 5.19 15.17
N ALA A 108 7.86 4.31 15.80
CA ALA A 108 6.42 4.43 15.87
C ALA A 108 6.00 5.12 17.17
N PRO A 109 4.86 5.79 17.20
CA PRO A 109 4.20 6.13 18.45
C PRO A 109 3.98 4.85 19.28
N GLN A 110 3.85 5.00 20.58
CA GLN A 110 3.77 3.84 21.50
C GLN A 110 2.49 3.01 21.32
N ALA A 111 1.48 3.56 20.64
CA ALA A 111 0.23 2.89 20.33
C ALA A 111 -0.35 3.40 19.01
N PHE A 112 -1.10 2.54 18.33
CA PHE A 112 -1.93 2.97 17.21
C PHE A 112 -3.11 3.81 17.75
N SER A 113 -3.38 4.95 17.11
CA SER A 113 -4.49 5.84 17.45
C SER A 113 -5.36 6.08 16.23
N GLU A 114 -6.66 5.97 16.41
CA GLU A 114 -7.66 6.30 15.38
C GLU A 114 -8.01 7.78 15.35
N SER A 115 -7.58 8.53 16.36
CA SER A 115 -7.94 9.94 16.56
C SER A 115 -6.78 10.91 16.36
N ASP A 116 -5.54 10.41 16.24
CA ASP A 116 -4.36 11.25 16.11
C ASP A 116 -3.63 10.98 14.80
N GLU A 117 -2.98 12.03 14.27
CA GLU A 117 -2.08 11.88 13.14
C GLU A 117 -0.85 11.07 13.56
N GLN A 118 -0.43 10.15 12.71
CA GLN A 118 0.71 9.27 12.96
C GLN A 118 1.57 9.14 11.72
N ASP A 119 2.88 9.24 11.92
CA ASP A 119 3.89 9.07 10.89
C ASP A 119 4.94 8.05 11.32
N GLY A 120 5.54 7.40 10.34
CA GLY A 120 6.62 6.46 10.60
C GLY A 120 7.40 6.10 9.34
N ARG A 121 8.51 5.40 9.56
CA ARG A 121 9.29 4.80 8.49
C ARG A 121 9.31 3.29 8.71
N LEU A 122 9.04 2.52 7.66
CA LEU A 122 9.11 1.08 7.75
C LEU A 122 10.56 0.61 7.92
N ARG A 123 10.74 -0.41 8.73
CA ARG A 123 12.04 -1.05 8.94
C ARG A 123 12.57 -1.65 7.66
N ASN A 124 13.89 -1.61 7.52
CA ASN A 124 14.59 -2.08 6.33
C ASN A 124 14.31 -3.55 5.99
N GLU A 125 14.02 -4.39 6.98
CA GLU A 125 13.70 -5.80 6.77
C GLU A 125 12.48 -6.04 5.89
N PHE A 126 11.50 -5.10 5.90
CA PHE A 126 10.28 -5.20 5.09
C PHE A 126 10.43 -4.60 3.68
N VAL A 127 11.41 -3.74 3.47
CA VAL A 127 11.53 -2.99 2.20
C VAL A 127 12.69 -3.48 1.32
N LYS A 128 13.82 -3.89 1.91
CA LYS A 128 15.00 -4.33 1.15
C LYS A 128 14.77 -5.56 0.30
N ALA A 129 14.00 -6.53 0.81
CA ALA A 129 13.67 -7.75 0.08
C ALA A 129 12.83 -7.46 -1.19
N LEU A 130 12.23 -6.28 -1.28
CA LEU A 130 11.41 -5.84 -2.40
C LEU A 130 12.16 -4.93 -3.39
N GLY A 131 13.46 -4.72 -3.20
CA GLY A 131 14.25 -3.78 -4.01
C GLY A 131 13.84 -2.32 -3.80
N LEU A 132 13.23 -2.00 -2.67
CA LEU A 132 12.84 -0.64 -2.31
C LEU A 132 13.91 0.02 -1.45
N TYR A 133 14.12 1.31 -1.67
CA TYR A 133 15.01 2.11 -0.82
C TYR A 133 14.40 2.36 0.56
N ALA A 134 13.12 2.73 0.61
CA ALA A 134 12.39 3.00 1.84
C ALA A 134 10.87 2.93 1.61
N ALA A 135 10.12 2.85 2.71
CA ALA A 135 8.70 3.13 2.72
C ALA A 135 8.35 4.02 3.94
N ARG A 136 7.48 5.01 3.72
CA ARG A 136 6.99 5.92 4.76
C ARG A 136 5.51 5.66 4.99
N TYR A 137 5.13 5.64 6.25
CA TYR A 137 3.76 5.55 6.71
C TYR A 137 3.28 6.90 7.19
N SER A 138 2.06 7.26 6.83
CA SER A 138 1.33 8.38 7.42
C SER A 138 -0.14 7.97 7.58
N ALA A 139 -0.73 8.30 8.71
CA ALA A 139 -2.14 8.08 8.97
C ALA A 139 -2.77 9.34 9.54
N VAL A 140 -3.97 9.64 9.06
CA VAL A 140 -4.77 10.77 9.56
C VAL A 140 -6.19 10.30 9.86
N PRO A 141 -6.80 10.78 10.96
CA PRO A 141 -8.20 10.53 11.24
C PRO A 141 -9.09 11.20 10.19
N THR A 142 -10.21 10.58 9.90
CA THR A 142 -11.26 11.11 9.02
C THR A 142 -12.61 11.04 9.73
N GLU A 143 -13.62 11.68 9.19
CA GLU A 143 -14.98 11.60 9.75
C GLU A 143 -15.53 10.17 9.81
N SER A 144 -15.07 9.27 8.93
CA SER A 144 -15.57 7.89 8.81
C SER A 144 -14.64 6.85 9.41
N GLY A 145 -13.41 7.22 9.80
CA GLY A 145 -12.40 6.30 10.30
C GLY A 145 -10.98 6.82 10.11
N VAL A 146 -10.11 6.06 9.45
CA VAL A 146 -8.68 6.41 9.28
C VAL A 146 -8.28 6.33 7.82
N TYR A 147 -7.51 7.32 7.37
CA TYR A 147 -6.86 7.32 6.08
C TYR A 147 -5.36 7.08 6.23
N VAL A 148 -4.87 6.01 5.65
CA VAL A 148 -3.46 5.59 5.70
C VAL A 148 -2.82 5.75 4.34
N VAL A 149 -1.60 6.26 4.30
CA VAL A 149 -0.76 6.33 3.10
C VAL A 149 0.58 5.65 3.38
N LEU A 150 0.95 4.71 2.53
CA LEU A 150 2.31 4.18 2.45
C LEU A 150 2.96 4.72 1.18
N ARG A 151 3.91 5.64 1.32
CA ARG A 151 4.75 6.10 0.21
C ARG A 151 5.85 5.10 -0.03
N VAL A 152 5.92 4.58 -1.25
CA VAL A 152 6.91 3.62 -1.69
C VAL A 152 8.05 4.38 -2.40
N ILE A 153 9.27 4.29 -1.86
CA ILE A 153 10.46 4.94 -2.42
C ILE A 153 11.33 3.85 -3.03
N ARG A 154 11.46 3.89 -4.36
CA ARG A 154 12.30 2.94 -5.11
C ARG A 154 13.77 3.34 -5.03
N ASP A 155 14.63 2.35 -5.16
CA ASP A 155 16.06 2.60 -5.37
C ASP A 155 16.28 2.84 -6.88
N GLU A 156 16.39 4.10 -7.24
CA GLU A 156 16.67 4.52 -8.62
C GLU A 156 18.13 4.92 -8.80
N SER A 157 19.01 4.53 -7.87
CA SER A 157 20.43 4.88 -7.91
C SER A 157 21.14 4.45 -9.20
N ASP A 158 20.67 3.34 -9.82
CA ASP A 158 21.23 2.83 -11.07
C ASP A 158 20.63 3.51 -12.34
N ASN A 159 19.61 4.35 -12.19
CA ASN A 159 18.87 4.99 -13.28
C ASN A 159 18.94 6.51 -13.27
N VAL A 160 19.99 7.09 -12.71
CA VAL A 160 20.18 8.55 -12.77
C VAL A 160 20.53 8.94 -14.20
N PRO A 161 19.66 9.66 -14.92
CA PRO A 161 19.97 10.10 -16.29
C PRO A 161 21.14 11.08 -16.26
N SER A 162 22.05 10.97 -17.23
CA SER A 162 23.14 11.94 -17.40
C SER A 162 22.60 13.33 -17.75
N LEU A 163 23.39 14.36 -17.49
CA LEU A 163 22.97 15.75 -17.74
C LEU A 163 22.63 16.01 -19.21
N ASP A 164 23.30 15.33 -20.15
CA ASP A 164 23.02 15.38 -21.57
C ASP A 164 21.62 14.85 -21.92
N VAL A 165 21.21 13.75 -21.27
CA VAL A 165 19.84 13.18 -21.44
C VAL A 165 18.78 14.13 -20.88
N LEU A 166 19.13 14.92 -19.88
CA LEU A 166 18.27 15.94 -19.29
C LEU A 166 18.30 17.27 -20.06
N GLY A 167 19.11 17.39 -21.12
CA GLY A 167 19.18 18.58 -21.96
C GLY A 167 19.93 19.76 -21.34
N TYR A 168 20.84 19.51 -20.39
CA TYR A 168 21.67 20.55 -19.74
C TYR A 168 23.03 20.79 -20.38
N LEU A 169 23.36 20.11 -21.49
CA LEU A 169 24.60 20.30 -22.25
C LEU A 169 24.29 20.46 -23.73
#